data_def49df035c50009c6665e2cc2eebb1d
#
_entry.id   def49df035c50009c6665e2cc2eebb1d
#
_cell.length_a   1.000
_cell.length_b   1.000
_cell.length_c   1.000
_cell.angle_alpha   90.00
_cell.angle_beta   90.00
_cell.angle_gamma   90.00
#
_symmetry.space_group_name_H-M   'P 1'
#
loop_
_entity.id
_entity.type
_entity.pdbx_description
1 polymer ?
#
loop_
_entity_poly.entity_id
_entity_poly.type
_entity_poly.pdbx_seq_one_letter_code
_entity_poly.pdbx_strand_id
1 'polypeptide(L)'
;MSAETEQPDVLIDAAASADAAARKRSVWARLLKNTSVVVGGVVLIVMVLVALTAPFLGTIDPIEFDPGNRNKRPGAEALHVDAEGNAFPWVFKMGTDTLGRDTYSRVIYGTQVSLAVGFTVAIFSILIGTAVGLIAGYIRWLDGLVMRVMDGMMAIPGILLAIALVSLWSAGLDTVILAITIPEVPRVVRLVRSIVLSIREGPMSRRRSRSARRPS
;
A
#
# COMPACT_ATOMS: atom_id res chain seq x y z
N MET A 1 -9.69 28.34 52.71
CA MET A 1 -10.87 27.55 52.33
C MET A 1 -11.03 27.64 50.86
N SER A 2 -10.14 26.90 50.08
CA SER A 2 -10.14 26.90 48.61
C SER A 2 -9.42 25.63 48.14
N ALA A 3 -10.10 24.46 48.23
CA ALA A 3 -9.53 23.18 47.80
C ALA A 3 -10.57 22.22 47.23
N GLU A 4 -11.63 22.71 46.54
CA GLU A 4 -12.72 21.79 46.14
C GLU A 4 -13.19 21.96 44.68
N THR A 5 -12.42 22.63 43.81
CA THR A 5 -12.84 22.88 42.41
C THR A 5 -12.02 22.15 41.35
N GLU A 6 -11.01 21.32 41.71
CA GLU A 6 -10.10 20.70 40.75
C GLU A 6 -10.43 19.22 40.40
N GLN A 7 -11.43 18.61 41.03
CA GLN A 7 -11.80 17.21 40.82
C GLN A 7 -12.66 16.88 39.58
N PRO A 8 -13.55 17.73 39.06
CA PRO A 8 -14.40 17.34 37.94
C PRO A 8 -13.63 17.20 36.61
N ASP A 9 -12.61 18.02 36.34
CA ASP A 9 -11.89 17.99 35.08
C ASP A 9 -11.00 16.73 34.94
N VAL A 10 -10.37 16.29 36.02
CA VAL A 10 -9.53 15.08 36.06
C VAL A 10 -10.39 13.82 35.81
N LEU A 11 -11.60 13.78 36.32
CA LEU A 11 -12.53 12.66 36.13
C LEU A 11 -13.08 12.62 34.69
N ILE A 12 -13.31 13.79 34.08
CA ILE A 12 -13.76 13.87 32.68
C ILE A 12 -12.65 13.43 31.75
N ASP A 13 -11.41 13.84 31.97
CA ASP A 13 -10.27 13.42 31.16
C ASP A 13 -9.95 11.92 31.33
N ALA A 14 -10.06 11.38 32.54
CA ALA A 14 -9.90 9.96 32.80
C ALA A 14 -11.00 9.12 32.11
N ALA A 15 -12.24 9.59 32.15
CA ALA A 15 -13.36 8.92 31.44
C ALA A 15 -13.17 8.98 29.92
N ALA A 16 -12.74 10.12 29.36
CA ALA A 16 -12.48 10.28 27.93
C ALA A 16 -11.31 9.39 27.46
N SER A 17 -10.27 9.26 28.27
CA SER A 17 -9.13 8.39 27.96
C SER A 17 -9.51 6.89 28.06
N ALA A 18 -10.34 6.50 29.02
CA ALA A 18 -10.87 5.15 29.16
C ALA A 18 -11.80 4.77 28.00
N ASP A 19 -12.68 5.69 27.56
CA ASP A 19 -13.53 5.50 26.39
C ASP A 19 -12.73 5.41 25.09
N ALA A 20 -11.68 6.19 24.93
CA ALA A 20 -10.77 6.10 23.79
C ALA A 20 -10.01 4.76 23.76
N ALA A 21 -9.56 4.27 24.91
CA ALA A 21 -8.91 2.97 25.05
C ALA A 21 -9.87 1.80 24.78
N ALA A 22 -11.10 1.87 25.29
CA ALA A 22 -12.15 0.89 25.02
C ALA A 22 -12.54 0.86 23.53
N ARG A 23 -12.62 2.03 22.88
CA ARG A 23 -12.89 2.15 21.45
C ARG A 23 -11.77 1.56 20.60
N LYS A 24 -10.50 1.79 20.96
CA LYS A 24 -9.34 1.16 20.31
C LYS A 24 -9.38 -0.37 20.43
N ARG A 25 -9.65 -0.92 21.62
CA ARG A 25 -9.78 -2.38 21.83
C ARG A 25 -10.89 -2.98 20.97
N SER A 26 -12.02 -2.28 20.84
CA SER A 26 -13.14 -2.72 19.99
C SER A 26 -12.78 -2.76 18.50
N VAL A 27 -11.99 -1.80 17.99
CA VAL A 27 -11.56 -1.78 16.58
C VAL A 27 -10.59 -2.93 16.29
N TRP A 28 -9.58 -3.14 17.12
CA TRP A 28 -8.63 -4.25 16.97
C TRP A 28 -9.31 -5.61 17.04
N ALA A 29 -10.23 -5.78 17.99
CA ALA A 29 -11.01 -7.01 18.09
C ALA A 29 -11.87 -7.27 16.85
N ARG A 30 -12.45 -6.24 16.24
CA ARG A 30 -13.21 -6.36 14.99
C ARG A 30 -12.32 -6.68 13.79
N LEU A 31 -11.12 -6.08 13.70
CA LEU A 31 -10.15 -6.37 12.65
C LEU A 31 -9.69 -7.83 12.72
N LEU A 32 -9.32 -8.31 13.90
CA LEU A 32 -8.90 -9.70 14.12
C LEU A 32 -10.04 -10.71 13.93
N LYS A 33 -11.29 -10.29 14.03
CA LYS A 33 -12.45 -11.15 13.75
C LYS A 33 -12.80 -11.26 12.27
N ASN A 34 -12.26 -10.37 11.44
CA ASN A 34 -12.46 -10.39 9.99
C ASN A 34 -11.43 -11.32 9.34
N THR A 35 -11.87 -12.46 8.85
CA THR A 35 -11.01 -13.48 8.22
C THR A 35 -10.16 -12.92 7.08
N SER A 36 -10.73 -12.03 6.26
CA SER A 36 -9.98 -11.41 5.14
C SER A 36 -8.82 -10.55 5.62
N VAL A 37 -9.01 -9.80 6.73
CA VAL A 37 -7.95 -8.98 7.33
C VAL A 37 -6.85 -9.85 7.93
N VAL A 38 -7.23 -10.93 8.61
CA VAL A 38 -6.27 -11.86 9.21
C VAL A 38 -5.46 -12.57 8.13
N VAL A 39 -6.12 -13.14 7.12
CA VAL A 39 -5.43 -13.83 6.02
C VAL A 39 -4.51 -12.88 5.26
N GLY A 40 -5.00 -11.69 4.87
CA GLY A 40 -4.18 -10.67 4.20
C GLY A 40 -3.00 -10.22 5.05
N GLY A 41 -3.22 -10.02 6.35
CA GLY A 41 -2.17 -9.67 7.30
C GLY A 41 -1.10 -10.75 7.44
N VAL A 42 -1.51 -12.01 7.54
CA VAL A 42 -0.57 -13.16 7.60
C VAL A 42 0.27 -13.25 6.34
N VAL A 43 -0.34 -13.14 5.15
CA VAL A 43 0.39 -13.16 3.88
C VAL A 43 1.42 -12.04 3.83
N LEU A 44 1.03 -10.83 4.23
CA LEU A 44 1.91 -9.66 4.25
C LEU A 44 3.08 -9.84 5.22
N ILE A 45 2.82 -10.37 6.42
CA ILE A 45 3.87 -10.67 7.41
C ILE A 45 4.83 -11.73 6.86
N VAL A 46 4.33 -12.78 6.24
CA VAL A 46 5.17 -13.82 5.62
C VAL A 46 6.05 -13.22 4.52
N MET A 47 5.49 -12.38 3.64
CA MET A 47 6.28 -11.70 2.60
C MET A 47 7.37 -10.80 3.19
N VAL A 48 7.06 -10.05 4.24
CA VAL A 48 8.05 -9.20 4.94
C VAL A 48 9.16 -10.05 5.57
N LEU A 49 8.79 -11.16 6.23
CA LEU A 49 9.77 -12.07 6.82
C LEU A 49 10.68 -12.68 5.75
N VAL A 50 10.12 -13.17 4.64
CA VAL A 50 10.91 -13.71 3.50
C VAL A 50 11.84 -12.63 2.95
N ALA A 51 11.35 -11.41 2.76
CA ALA A 51 12.16 -10.30 2.26
C ALA A 51 13.33 -9.96 3.20
N LEU A 52 13.11 -9.94 4.51
CA LEU A 52 14.15 -9.65 5.50
C LEU A 52 15.16 -10.78 5.66
N THR A 53 14.72 -12.04 5.50
CA THR A 53 15.57 -13.22 5.66
C THR A 53 16.19 -13.69 4.33
N ALA A 54 15.96 -13.00 3.22
CA ALA A 54 16.43 -13.39 1.89
C ALA A 54 17.91 -13.84 1.84
N PRO A 55 18.87 -13.10 2.42
CA PRO A 55 20.28 -13.50 2.40
C PRO A 55 20.56 -14.81 3.14
N PHE A 56 19.71 -15.18 4.12
CA PHE A 56 19.89 -16.37 4.96
C PHE A 56 19.17 -17.62 4.41
N LEU A 57 18.38 -17.48 3.36
CA LEU A 57 17.60 -18.57 2.77
C LEU A 57 18.38 -19.43 1.77
N GLY A 58 19.72 -19.30 1.72
CA GLY A 58 20.56 -20.03 0.77
C GLY A 58 20.25 -19.61 -0.65
N THR A 59 20.39 -18.32 -0.91
CA THR A 59 20.22 -17.66 -2.20
C THR A 59 21.59 -17.20 -2.72
N ILE A 60 21.70 -17.08 -4.04
CA ILE A 60 22.81 -16.44 -4.75
C ILE A 60 22.34 -15.11 -5.33
N ASP A 61 23.22 -14.36 -5.99
CA ASP A 61 22.84 -13.09 -6.62
C ASP A 61 21.72 -13.33 -7.66
N PRO A 62 20.53 -12.69 -7.49
CA PRO A 62 19.39 -12.90 -8.38
C PRO A 62 19.57 -12.29 -9.78
N ILE A 63 20.58 -11.44 -9.98
CA ILE A 63 20.82 -10.72 -11.23
C ILE A 63 21.90 -11.41 -12.06
N GLU A 64 22.73 -12.25 -11.45
CA GLU A 64 23.89 -12.87 -12.04
C GLU A 64 23.53 -13.76 -13.24
N PHE A 65 24.29 -13.57 -14.34
CA PHE A 65 24.11 -14.32 -15.58
C PHE A 65 25.04 -15.53 -15.62
N ASP A 66 24.47 -16.70 -15.77
CA ASP A 66 25.24 -17.93 -15.98
C ASP A 66 24.79 -18.63 -17.28
N PRO A 67 25.36 -18.26 -18.44
CA PRO A 67 24.96 -18.82 -19.74
C PRO A 67 25.12 -20.32 -19.85
N GLY A 68 26.00 -20.94 -19.04
CA GLY A 68 26.22 -22.40 -19.00
C GLY A 68 25.07 -23.16 -18.36
N ASN A 69 24.30 -22.48 -17.54
CA ASN A 69 23.21 -23.06 -16.75
C ASN A 69 21.80 -22.63 -17.21
N ARG A 70 21.60 -22.32 -18.50
CA ARG A 70 20.30 -21.94 -19.06
C ARG A 70 19.28 -23.07 -18.99
N ASN A 71 18.03 -22.70 -18.64
CA ASN A 71 16.87 -23.59 -18.67
C ASN A 71 17.06 -24.92 -17.92
N LYS A 72 17.81 -24.91 -16.84
CA LYS A 72 17.95 -26.08 -15.97
C LYS A 72 16.63 -26.38 -15.28
N ARG A 73 16.35 -27.66 -15.07
CA ARG A 73 15.13 -28.10 -14.37
C ARG A 73 15.23 -27.84 -12.87
N PRO A 74 14.09 -27.69 -12.17
CA PRO A 74 14.09 -27.67 -10.72
C PRO A 74 14.83 -28.85 -10.11
N GLY A 75 15.71 -28.56 -9.12
CA GLY A 75 16.54 -29.54 -8.45
C GLY A 75 17.79 -29.93 -9.22
N ALA A 76 18.12 -29.32 -10.35
CA ALA A 76 19.35 -29.61 -11.08
C ALA A 76 20.59 -29.16 -10.31
N GLU A 77 21.58 -30.02 -10.25
CA GLU A 77 22.90 -29.72 -9.72
C GLU A 77 23.83 -29.34 -10.87
N ALA A 78 24.54 -28.23 -10.73
CA ALA A 78 25.53 -27.79 -11.71
C ALA A 78 26.57 -26.87 -11.05
N LEU A 79 27.69 -26.66 -11.73
CA LEU A 79 28.64 -25.63 -11.34
C LEU A 79 28.04 -24.26 -11.67
N HIS A 80 27.92 -23.42 -10.65
CA HIS A 80 27.57 -22.01 -10.81
C HIS A 80 28.85 -21.20 -10.80
N VAL A 81 28.94 -20.23 -11.69
CA VAL A 81 30.09 -19.32 -11.79
C VAL A 81 29.61 -17.93 -11.34
N ASP A 82 30.21 -17.41 -10.28
CA ASP A 82 29.91 -16.07 -9.78
C ASP A 82 30.52 -14.96 -10.65
N ALA A 83 30.16 -13.69 -10.36
CA ALA A 83 30.67 -12.52 -11.09
C ALA A 83 32.20 -12.38 -11.02
N GLU A 84 32.81 -12.92 -9.97
CA GLU A 84 34.26 -12.94 -9.75
C GLU A 84 34.95 -14.07 -10.51
N GLY A 85 34.18 -14.98 -11.15
CA GLY A 85 34.71 -16.13 -11.91
C GLY A 85 34.95 -17.37 -11.07
N ASN A 86 34.53 -17.45 -9.80
CA ASN A 86 34.67 -18.64 -8.98
C ASN A 86 33.55 -19.63 -9.28
N ALA A 87 33.95 -20.87 -9.57
CA ALA A 87 33.02 -21.95 -9.83
C ALA A 87 32.78 -22.79 -8.57
N PHE A 88 31.53 -22.97 -8.18
CA PHE A 88 31.15 -23.83 -7.05
C PHE A 88 29.90 -24.67 -7.38
N PRO A 89 29.73 -25.84 -6.75
CA PRO A 89 28.55 -26.67 -6.98
C PRO A 89 27.32 -26.01 -6.35
N TRP A 90 26.24 -25.88 -7.13
CA TRP A 90 24.99 -25.28 -6.71
C TRP A 90 23.79 -26.12 -7.11
N VAL A 91 22.77 -26.15 -6.24
CA VAL A 91 21.51 -26.84 -6.52
C VAL A 91 20.44 -25.78 -6.85
N PHE A 92 20.01 -25.74 -8.10
CA PHE A 92 18.97 -24.84 -8.58
C PHE A 92 17.60 -25.33 -8.14
N LYS A 93 17.17 -24.99 -6.92
CA LYS A 93 15.92 -25.47 -6.28
C LYS A 93 14.69 -25.31 -7.17
N MET A 94 14.56 -24.18 -7.86
CA MET A 94 13.46 -23.88 -8.80
C MET A 94 13.93 -23.84 -10.26
N GLY A 95 15.12 -24.34 -10.53
CA GLY A 95 15.75 -24.28 -11.86
C GLY A 95 16.23 -22.88 -12.21
N THR A 96 16.56 -22.69 -13.48
CA THR A 96 17.11 -21.45 -14.03
C THR A 96 16.25 -20.91 -15.17
N ASP A 97 16.35 -19.62 -15.42
CA ASP A 97 15.67 -18.97 -16.53
C ASP A 97 16.47 -19.08 -17.85
N THR A 98 15.98 -18.41 -18.90
CA THR A 98 16.61 -18.37 -20.23
C THR A 98 17.98 -17.70 -20.26
N LEU A 99 18.33 -16.96 -19.20
CA LEU A 99 19.62 -16.28 -19.03
C LEU A 99 20.54 -17.03 -18.07
N GLY A 100 20.08 -18.16 -17.51
CA GLY A 100 20.84 -18.97 -16.56
C GLY A 100 20.78 -18.51 -15.11
N ARG A 101 19.93 -17.50 -14.80
CA ARG A 101 19.80 -16.96 -13.45
C ARG A 101 19.00 -17.91 -12.57
N ASP A 102 19.35 -18.00 -11.29
CA ASP A 102 18.63 -18.85 -10.34
C ASP A 102 17.22 -18.31 -10.06
N THR A 103 16.22 -19.09 -10.45
CA THR A 103 14.80 -18.71 -10.29
C THR A 103 14.41 -18.61 -8.82
N TYR A 104 14.96 -19.48 -7.94
CA TYR A 104 14.67 -19.44 -6.50
C TYR A 104 15.14 -18.13 -5.88
N SER A 105 16.39 -17.75 -6.11
CA SER A 105 16.95 -16.47 -5.62
C SER A 105 16.14 -15.27 -6.12
N ARG A 106 15.75 -15.29 -7.40
CA ARG A 106 14.93 -14.24 -8.00
C ARG A 106 13.54 -14.12 -7.36
N VAL A 107 12.90 -15.23 -7.01
CA VAL A 107 11.59 -15.21 -6.32
C VAL A 107 11.73 -14.63 -4.93
N ILE A 108 12.75 -15.06 -4.17
CA ILE A 108 13.00 -14.58 -2.82
C ILE A 108 13.33 -13.07 -2.80
N TYR A 109 14.30 -12.62 -3.59
CA TYR A 109 14.64 -11.19 -3.68
C TYR A 109 13.52 -10.35 -4.35
N GLY A 110 12.73 -10.97 -5.24
CA GLY A 110 11.55 -10.35 -5.84
C GLY A 110 10.52 -9.88 -4.81
N THR A 111 10.45 -10.53 -3.64
CA THR A 111 9.57 -10.07 -2.55
C THR A 111 9.98 -8.69 -2.01
N GLN A 112 11.29 -8.41 -1.92
CA GLN A 112 11.81 -7.10 -1.49
C GLN A 112 11.40 -6.01 -2.48
N VAL A 113 11.59 -6.27 -3.78
CA VAL A 113 11.23 -5.33 -4.84
C VAL A 113 9.72 -5.09 -4.86
N SER A 114 8.92 -6.15 -4.75
CA SER A 114 7.45 -6.05 -4.72
C SER A 114 6.95 -5.24 -3.52
N LEU A 115 7.51 -5.46 -2.33
CA LEU A 115 7.16 -4.68 -1.13
C LEU A 115 7.60 -3.22 -1.26
N ALA A 116 8.81 -2.96 -1.76
CA ALA A 116 9.31 -1.60 -1.97
C ALA A 116 8.43 -0.82 -2.95
N VAL A 117 8.11 -1.42 -4.10
CA VAL A 117 7.22 -0.82 -5.11
C VAL A 117 5.82 -0.59 -4.53
N GLY A 118 5.21 -1.63 -3.93
CA GLY A 118 3.86 -1.53 -3.39
C GLY A 118 3.73 -0.47 -2.30
N PHE A 119 4.70 -0.40 -1.38
CA PHE A 119 4.71 0.58 -0.31
C PHE A 119 4.92 2.01 -0.83
N THR A 120 5.84 2.18 -1.76
CA THR A 120 6.13 3.49 -2.39
C THR A 120 4.94 4.01 -3.18
N VAL A 121 4.31 3.15 -4.00
CA VAL A 121 3.07 3.48 -4.73
C VAL A 121 1.95 3.88 -3.77
N ALA A 122 1.75 3.13 -2.69
CA ALA A 122 0.72 3.43 -1.71
C ALA A 122 0.94 4.79 -1.05
N ILE A 123 2.18 5.11 -0.62
CA ILE A 123 2.52 6.40 -0.02
C ILE A 123 2.23 7.54 -1.00
N PHE A 124 2.76 7.47 -2.21
CA PHE A 124 2.58 8.55 -3.19
C PHE A 124 1.11 8.72 -3.60
N SER A 125 0.39 7.62 -3.82
CA SER A 125 -1.05 7.68 -4.15
C SER A 125 -1.87 8.31 -3.02
N ILE A 126 -1.58 7.96 -1.76
CA ILE A 126 -2.27 8.54 -0.59
C ILE A 126 -1.92 10.01 -0.44
N LEU A 127 -0.66 10.40 -0.52
CA LEU A 127 -0.23 11.78 -0.37
C LEU A 127 -0.84 12.69 -1.46
N ILE A 128 -0.65 12.32 -2.73
CA ILE A 128 -1.15 13.10 -3.87
C ILE A 128 -2.69 13.07 -3.87
N GLY A 129 -3.28 11.88 -3.72
CA GLY A 129 -4.73 11.73 -3.74
C GLY A 129 -5.43 12.45 -2.59
N THR A 130 -4.82 12.48 -1.39
CA THR A 130 -5.35 13.24 -0.25
C THR A 130 -5.26 14.74 -0.50
N ALA A 131 -4.11 15.23 -0.97
CA ALA A 131 -3.94 16.65 -1.26
C ALA A 131 -4.96 17.14 -2.30
N VAL A 132 -5.07 16.44 -3.43
CA VAL A 132 -6.01 16.78 -4.51
C VAL A 132 -7.46 16.60 -4.05
N GLY A 133 -7.77 15.53 -3.33
CA GLY A 133 -9.12 15.26 -2.81
C GLY A 133 -9.59 16.28 -1.78
N LEU A 134 -8.70 16.77 -0.91
CA LEU A 134 -8.99 17.86 0.02
C LEU A 134 -9.26 19.16 -0.74
N ILE A 135 -8.42 19.54 -1.70
CA ILE A 135 -8.61 20.75 -2.51
C ILE A 135 -9.95 20.70 -3.23
N ALA A 136 -10.26 19.60 -3.91
CA ALA A 136 -11.54 19.40 -4.61
C ALA A 136 -12.74 19.45 -3.64
N GLY A 137 -12.63 18.83 -2.47
CA GLY A 137 -13.71 18.83 -1.46
C GLY A 137 -13.95 20.17 -0.79
N TYR A 138 -12.91 21.02 -0.68
CA TYR A 138 -13.04 22.36 -0.08
C TYR A 138 -13.48 23.44 -1.08
N ILE A 139 -12.96 23.42 -2.32
CA ILE A 139 -13.14 24.48 -3.31
C ILE A 139 -14.16 24.04 -4.35
N ARG A 140 -15.40 24.51 -4.22
CA ARG A 140 -16.53 24.08 -5.06
C ARG A 140 -16.32 24.22 -6.58
N TRP A 141 -15.68 25.29 -7.04
CA TRP A 141 -15.48 25.48 -8.47
C TRP A 141 -14.40 24.54 -9.06
N LEU A 142 -13.39 24.16 -8.26
CA LEU A 142 -12.37 23.18 -8.63
C LEU A 142 -12.90 21.75 -8.65
N ASP A 143 -13.90 21.46 -7.82
CA ASP A 143 -14.48 20.13 -7.69
C ASP A 143 -14.91 19.54 -9.04
N GLY A 144 -15.69 20.31 -9.81
CA GLY A 144 -16.16 19.85 -11.11
C GLY A 144 -15.05 19.60 -12.13
N LEU A 145 -13.99 20.45 -12.12
CA LEU A 145 -12.86 20.32 -13.03
C LEU A 145 -11.99 19.10 -12.63
N VAL A 146 -11.63 19.02 -11.36
CA VAL A 146 -10.79 17.91 -10.83
C VAL A 146 -11.49 16.58 -11.05
N MET A 147 -12.79 16.48 -10.72
CA MET A 147 -13.53 15.23 -10.93
C MET A 147 -13.63 14.83 -12.40
N ARG A 148 -13.78 15.78 -13.31
CA ARG A 148 -13.80 15.48 -14.76
C ARG A 148 -12.46 14.90 -15.24
N VAL A 149 -11.34 15.45 -14.75
CA VAL A 149 -10.01 14.90 -15.05
C VAL A 149 -9.86 13.49 -14.45
N MET A 150 -10.25 13.30 -13.18
CA MET A 150 -10.18 11.98 -12.53
C MET A 150 -11.07 10.94 -13.24
N ASP A 151 -12.25 11.35 -13.69
CA ASP A 151 -13.17 10.48 -14.43
C ASP A 151 -12.58 10.09 -15.81
N GLY A 152 -11.98 11.04 -16.51
CA GLY A 152 -11.26 10.79 -17.76
C GLY A 152 -10.09 9.79 -17.57
N MET A 153 -9.30 9.94 -16.51
CA MET A 153 -8.21 8.99 -16.20
C MET A 153 -8.75 7.59 -15.88
N MET A 154 -9.88 7.48 -15.19
CA MET A 154 -10.49 6.18 -14.86
C MET A 154 -11.25 5.55 -16.02
N ALA A 155 -11.53 6.27 -17.09
CA ALA A 155 -12.14 5.73 -18.32
C ALA A 155 -11.14 4.82 -19.07
N ILE A 156 -9.83 5.05 -18.89
CA ILE A 156 -8.78 4.22 -19.48
C ILE A 156 -8.46 3.09 -18.49
N PRO A 157 -8.45 1.81 -18.92
CA PRO A 157 -7.97 0.72 -18.08
C PRO A 157 -6.57 1.04 -17.52
N GLY A 158 -6.41 0.99 -16.19
CA GLY A 158 -5.19 1.45 -15.51
C GLY A 158 -3.91 0.77 -16.04
N ILE A 159 -4.00 -0.51 -16.43
CA ILE A 159 -2.87 -1.23 -17.01
C ILE A 159 -2.43 -0.65 -18.36
N LEU A 160 -3.37 -0.22 -19.20
CA LEU A 160 -3.04 0.39 -20.49
C LEU A 160 -2.39 1.76 -20.29
N LEU A 161 -2.89 2.55 -19.34
CA LEU A 161 -2.29 3.82 -18.97
C LEU A 161 -0.87 3.62 -18.42
N ALA A 162 -0.65 2.61 -17.56
CA ALA A 162 0.66 2.30 -17.04
C ALA A 162 1.65 1.89 -18.14
N ILE A 163 1.23 1.03 -19.08
CA ILE A 163 2.07 0.62 -20.23
C ILE A 163 2.42 1.83 -21.11
N ALA A 164 1.45 2.70 -21.40
CA ALA A 164 1.69 3.91 -22.18
C ALA A 164 2.70 4.83 -21.49
N LEU A 165 2.60 5.00 -20.16
CA LEU A 165 3.56 5.81 -19.40
C LEU A 165 4.97 5.21 -19.39
N VAL A 166 5.10 3.89 -19.20
CA VAL A 166 6.41 3.22 -19.25
C VAL A 166 7.06 3.33 -20.62
N SER A 167 6.25 3.35 -21.69
CA SER A 167 6.78 3.50 -23.07
C SER A 167 7.35 4.88 -23.37
N LEU A 168 6.98 5.91 -22.59
CA LEU A 168 7.46 7.29 -22.77
C LEU A 168 8.77 7.56 -22.02
N TRP A 169 9.10 6.76 -21.03
CA TRP A 169 10.28 6.92 -20.19
C TRP A 169 11.26 5.77 -20.36
N SER A 170 12.47 5.96 -19.86
CA SER A 170 13.47 4.88 -19.79
C SER A 170 13.01 3.76 -18.84
N ALA A 171 13.38 2.52 -19.15
CA ALA A 171 13.09 1.38 -18.30
C ALA A 171 13.80 1.53 -16.95
N GLY A 172 13.02 1.48 -15.85
CA GLY A 172 13.54 1.60 -14.49
C GLY A 172 12.44 1.42 -13.45
N LEU A 173 12.85 1.15 -12.20
CA LEU A 173 11.93 1.02 -11.06
C LEU A 173 11.13 2.31 -10.83
N ASP A 174 11.76 3.47 -10.98
CA ASP A 174 11.13 4.77 -10.80
C ASP A 174 9.98 4.98 -11.80
N THR A 175 10.22 4.59 -13.06
CA THR A 175 9.19 4.67 -14.11
C THR A 175 8.01 3.74 -13.81
N VAL A 176 8.28 2.52 -13.31
CA VAL A 176 7.23 1.58 -12.91
C VAL A 176 6.42 2.12 -11.73
N ILE A 177 7.08 2.69 -10.72
CA ILE A 177 6.41 3.31 -9.57
C ILE A 177 5.49 4.45 -10.03
N LEU A 178 5.96 5.35 -10.88
CA LEU A 178 5.15 6.44 -11.41
C LEU A 178 3.97 5.92 -12.25
N ALA A 179 4.24 4.95 -13.14
CA ALA A 179 3.23 4.38 -14.02
C ALA A 179 2.09 3.68 -13.26
N ILE A 180 2.38 3.07 -12.10
CA ILE A 180 1.35 2.46 -11.24
C ILE A 180 0.69 3.51 -10.35
N THR A 181 1.44 4.50 -9.84
CA THR A 181 0.91 5.53 -8.96
C THR A 181 -0.15 6.41 -9.65
N ILE A 182 0.11 6.85 -10.89
CA ILE A 182 -0.77 7.77 -11.60
C ILE A 182 -2.20 7.23 -11.76
N PRO A 183 -2.45 5.99 -12.19
CA PRO A 183 -3.79 5.42 -12.27
C PRO A 183 -4.47 5.21 -10.90
N GLU A 184 -3.72 5.07 -9.82
CA GLU A 184 -4.28 4.87 -8.46
C GLU A 184 -4.73 6.16 -7.79
N VAL A 185 -4.11 7.31 -8.13
CA VAL A 185 -4.45 8.64 -7.55
C VAL A 185 -5.96 8.94 -7.64
N PRO A 186 -6.66 8.78 -8.77
CA PRO A 186 -8.09 9.08 -8.88
C PRO A 186 -8.97 8.35 -7.87
N ARG A 187 -8.64 7.12 -7.52
CA ARG A 187 -9.38 6.33 -6.53
C ARG A 187 -9.29 6.97 -5.15
N VAL A 188 -8.09 7.38 -4.75
CA VAL A 188 -7.85 8.05 -3.45
C VAL A 188 -8.50 9.43 -3.43
N VAL A 189 -8.38 10.21 -4.51
CA VAL A 189 -9.05 11.53 -4.63
C VAL A 189 -10.54 11.42 -4.39
N ARG A 190 -11.20 10.45 -5.04
CA ARG A 190 -12.65 10.22 -4.90
C ARG A 190 -13.04 9.84 -3.48
N LEU A 191 -12.25 8.96 -2.85
CA LEU A 191 -12.48 8.54 -1.47
C LEU A 191 -12.37 9.72 -0.51
N VAL A 192 -11.27 10.48 -0.57
CA VAL A 192 -11.04 11.62 0.31
C VAL A 192 -12.11 12.70 0.10
N ARG A 193 -12.43 13.03 -1.15
CA ARG A 193 -13.50 13.98 -1.47
C ARG A 193 -14.84 13.56 -0.86
N SER A 194 -15.22 12.30 -0.95
CA SER A 194 -16.48 11.78 -0.39
C SER A 194 -16.53 11.97 1.14
N ILE A 195 -15.41 11.74 1.83
CA ILE A 195 -15.27 11.94 3.26
C ILE A 195 -15.41 13.44 3.62
N VAL A 196 -14.72 14.31 2.89
CA VAL A 196 -14.80 15.77 3.12
C VAL A 196 -16.23 16.28 2.96
N LEU A 197 -16.94 15.87 1.91
CA LEU A 197 -18.33 16.26 1.69
C LEU A 197 -19.25 15.74 2.80
N SER A 198 -19.10 14.50 3.23
CA SER A 198 -19.91 13.92 4.31
C SER A 198 -19.71 14.64 5.65
N ILE A 199 -18.51 15.09 5.96
CA ILE A 199 -18.23 15.89 7.17
C ILE A 199 -18.85 17.26 7.08
N ARG A 200 -18.85 17.91 5.91
CA ARG A 200 -19.45 19.24 5.72
C ARG A 200 -20.96 19.22 5.83
N GLU A 201 -21.62 18.15 5.39
CA GLU A 201 -23.09 18.03 5.40
C GLU A 201 -23.65 17.52 6.74
N GLY A 202 -22.85 16.79 7.52
CA GLY A 202 -23.25 16.16 8.77
C GLY A 202 -23.77 17.09 9.87
N PRO A 203 -23.27 18.33 10.08
CA PRO A 203 -23.76 19.23 11.13
C PRO A 203 -25.11 19.88 10.83
N MET A 204 -25.48 20.05 9.55
CA MET A 204 -26.68 20.80 9.17
C MET A 204 -27.99 20.00 9.30
N SER A 205 -27.96 18.71 9.07
CA SER A 205 -29.15 17.86 9.14
C SER A 205 -29.68 17.66 10.58
N ARG A 206 -28.76 17.60 11.56
CA ARG A 206 -29.15 17.47 12.99
C ARG A 206 -29.79 18.74 13.58
N ARG A 207 -29.50 19.91 13.06
CA ARG A 207 -30.17 21.18 13.53
C ARG A 207 -31.63 21.28 13.04
N ARG A 208 -31.91 20.87 11.79
CA ARG A 208 -33.28 20.94 11.24
C ARG A 208 -34.25 19.98 11.93
N SER A 209 -33.83 18.80 12.33
CA SER A 209 -34.68 17.83 13.03
C SER A 209 -34.99 18.24 14.49
N ARG A 210 -34.14 19.05 15.13
CA ARG A 210 -34.40 19.59 16.48
C ARG A 210 -35.36 20.79 16.50
N SER A 211 -35.37 21.63 15.45
CA SER A 211 -36.28 22.75 15.35
C SER A 211 -37.70 22.34 14.97
N ALA A 212 -37.87 21.21 14.28
CA ALA A 212 -39.19 20.67 13.90
C ALA A 212 -39.93 19.92 15.05
N ARG A 213 -39.27 19.69 16.20
CA ARG A 213 -39.84 18.98 17.37
C ARG A 213 -40.14 19.90 18.56
N ARG A 214 -40.44 21.18 18.37
CA ARG A 214 -41.06 21.99 19.43
C ARG A 214 -42.58 21.84 19.31
N PRO A 215 -43.25 21.13 20.24
CA PRO A 215 -44.71 21.19 20.33
C PRO A 215 -45.10 22.57 20.87
N SER A 216 -46.06 23.15 20.25
CA SER A 216 -46.84 24.33 20.72
C SER A 216 -47.68 23.93 21.91
#